data_909cca813c4ad0d0bca4eb2293343dc0
#
_entry.id   909cca813c4ad0d0bca4eb2293343dc0
#
_cell.length_a   1.000
_cell.length_b   1.000
_cell.length_c   1.000
_cell.angle_alpha   90.00
_cell.angle_beta   90.00
_cell.angle_gamma   90.00
#
_symmetry.space_group_name_H-M   'P 1'
#
loop_
_entity.id
_entity.type
_entity.pdbx_description
1 polymer ?
#
loop_
_entity_poly.entity_id
_entity_poly.type
_entity_poly.pdbx_seq_one_letter_code
_entity_poly.pdbx_strand_id
1 'polypeptide(L)'
;MYTDKKNILQLVALLKAHRIQKIVLCPGSRNIPIVQTLVNIPEFTCYPVTDERSAGFFALGLALNGGSPAAICCTSGTALLNIHPAVAEAFYQQVPLVVISADRPAAWIGQMDGQTLPQPGVFGNLVKKSVNLPEVQSEEDEWYCNRLINEALMELDHHGKGPVHINVPISEPFFKLPATELPEARVITRYQGLNVYNKDYQPLIDRLNRYQRRMVVVGQMNLIYLFDKKYTKMLYKHFAWFTENISNQTIPGMPIRNIEPLLCSMDFEAQQKMRPELLITYGGHIISKRLKKFLRRHPPVEHWHVATDGQVADLFGSLTTVIEMDPFEFLEKIAPMIDSRTPEYPRTWEALSKNIPQAVFPYSEMNAIGKVINHLPIPCSLHLANSSTVRYAQLFPLPNDVEVLSNRGTNGIEGSLSTAIGYATASDKLNFIFIGDLSFFYDMNALWNANYGSNVRILLLNNEGGEIFHALPGLEMADSSRRFITATHRTSAKAWAEDRGFQYLSVHNEEELDQAVEVFTQPSITSQPMLMEVFTEKDKDIEHLKTYYHNLKK
;
A
#
# COMPACT_ATOMS: atom_id res chain seq x y z
N MET A 1 5.66 35.49 6.61
CA MET A 1 7.07 35.69 7.07
C MET A 1 7.70 34.32 7.21
N TYR A 2 8.96 34.17 6.79
CA TYR A 2 9.68 32.90 6.71
C TYR A 2 11.00 32.99 7.48
N THR A 3 11.61 31.83 7.75
CA THR A 3 12.92 31.77 8.41
C THR A 3 14.01 32.50 7.61
N ASP A 4 15.14 32.83 8.27
CA ASP A 4 16.35 33.32 7.61
C ASP A 4 17.30 32.19 7.13
N LYS A 5 16.97 30.94 7.44
CA LYS A 5 17.80 29.79 7.07
C LYS A 5 17.69 29.49 5.58
N LYS A 6 18.72 29.82 4.81
CA LYS A 6 18.72 29.70 3.33
C LYS A 6 18.49 28.27 2.84
N ASN A 7 19.02 27.25 3.53
CA ASN A 7 18.76 25.83 3.18
C ASN A 7 17.28 25.47 3.29
N ILE A 8 16.57 25.99 4.29
CA ILE A 8 15.12 25.80 4.46
C ILE A 8 14.35 26.55 3.37
N LEU A 9 14.71 27.81 3.10
CA LEU A 9 14.06 28.60 2.06
C LEU A 9 14.16 27.94 0.69
N GLN A 10 15.34 27.40 0.35
CA GLN A 10 15.54 26.66 -0.91
C GLN A 10 14.75 25.35 -0.95
N LEU A 11 14.75 24.59 0.17
CA LEU A 11 13.96 23.36 0.25
C LEU A 11 12.48 23.66 0.00
N VAL A 12 11.92 24.64 0.68
CA VAL A 12 10.51 25.00 0.55
C VAL A 12 10.17 25.53 -0.85
N ALA A 13 11.05 26.34 -1.46
CA ALA A 13 10.88 26.81 -2.83
C ALA A 13 10.88 25.66 -3.84
N LEU A 14 11.74 24.66 -3.67
CA LEU A 14 11.80 23.48 -4.53
C LEU A 14 10.65 22.49 -4.30
N LEU A 15 10.18 22.28 -3.07
CA LEU A 15 8.96 21.51 -2.79
C LEU A 15 7.76 22.11 -3.53
N LYS A 16 7.61 23.44 -3.50
CA LYS A 16 6.58 24.16 -4.24
C LYS A 16 6.73 23.97 -5.76
N ALA A 17 7.93 24.14 -6.29
CA ALA A 17 8.21 24.00 -7.73
C ALA A 17 7.97 22.57 -8.26
N HIS A 18 8.30 21.54 -7.45
CA HIS A 18 8.02 20.14 -7.75
C HIS A 18 6.59 19.69 -7.39
N ARG A 19 5.71 20.62 -6.98
CA ARG A 19 4.28 20.40 -6.67
C ARG A 19 4.05 19.38 -5.55
N ILE A 20 4.94 19.31 -4.57
CA ILE A 20 4.78 18.49 -3.38
C ILE A 20 4.02 19.32 -2.35
N GLN A 21 2.69 19.23 -2.37
CA GLN A 21 1.79 20.15 -1.65
C GLN A 21 1.21 19.60 -0.35
N LYS A 22 1.15 18.26 -0.20
CA LYS A 22 0.61 17.60 0.99
C LYS A 22 1.75 17.33 1.97
N ILE A 23 1.73 17.96 3.14
CA ILE A 23 2.85 17.92 4.09
C ILE A 23 2.36 17.56 5.49
N VAL A 24 2.88 16.48 6.04
CA VAL A 24 2.63 16.06 7.42
C VAL A 24 3.72 16.66 8.31
N LEU A 25 3.30 17.30 9.39
CA LEU A 25 4.19 18.02 10.30
C LEU A 25 4.11 17.42 11.70
N CYS A 26 5.21 16.83 12.16
CA CYS A 26 5.36 16.39 13.55
C CYS A 26 5.84 17.56 14.44
N PRO A 27 5.34 17.68 15.68
CA PRO A 27 5.80 18.70 16.60
C PRO A 27 7.25 18.44 17.03
N GLY A 28 7.98 19.52 17.29
CA GLY A 28 9.35 19.45 17.80
C GLY A 28 10.04 20.82 17.73
N SER A 29 11.11 21.01 18.51
CA SER A 29 11.79 22.30 18.58
C SER A 29 12.71 22.56 17.37
N ARG A 30 13.46 21.55 16.91
CA ARG A 30 14.46 21.75 15.85
C ARG A 30 13.85 22.02 14.49
N ASN A 31 12.67 21.48 14.19
CA ASN A 31 11.97 21.71 12.94
C ASN A 31 11.06 22.95 12.92
N ILE A 32 10.99 23.74 14.01
CA ILE A 32 10.17 24.98 14.06
C ILE A 32 10.37 25.88 12.85
N PRO A 33 11.60 26.20 12.39
CA PRO A 33 11.77 27.07 11.22
C PRO A 33 11.19 26.50 9.94
N ILE A 34 11.25 25.16 9.76
CA ILE A 34 10.65 24.47 8.62
C ILE A 34 9.13 24.57 8.71
N VAL A 35 8.56 24.20 9.87
CA VAL A 35 7.12 24.22 10.12
C VAL A 35 6.54 25.60 9.89
N GLN A 36 7.13 26.62 10.54
CA GLN A 36 6.66 28.00 10.42
C GLN A 36 6.73 28.53 9.00
N THR A 37 7.74 28.14 8.22
CA THR A 37 7.84 28.54 6.81
C THR A 37 6.77 27.85 5.97
N LEU A 38 6.56 26.55 6.14
CA LEU A 38 5.59 25.78 5.34
C LEU A 38 4.14 26.22 5.58
N VAL A 39 3.73 26.38 6.86
CA VAL A 39 2.32 26.72 7.19
C VAL A 39 1.93 28.15 6.76
N ASN A 40 2.90 29.01 6.46
CA ASN A 40 2.66 30.37 5.98
C ASN A 40 2.53 30.48 4.46
N ILE A 41 2.60 29.36 3.73
CA ILE A 41 2.51 29.32 2.27
C ILE A 41 1.19 28.66 1.87
N PRO A 42 0.24 29.37 1.23
CA PRO A 42 -1.10 28.89 0.95
C PRO A 42 -1.18 27.66 0.03
N GLU A 43 -0.13 27.43 -0.77
CA GLU A 43 -0.08 26.29 -1.69
C GLU A 43 0.19 24.96 -1.01
N PHE A 44 0.62 24.97 0.25
CA PHE A 44 0.82 23.75 1.04
C PHE A 44 -0.40 23.43 1.92
N THR A 45 -0.83 22.20 1.88
CA THR A 45 -1.80 21.66 2.83
C THR A 45 -1.04 20.90 3.91
N CYS A 46 -1.01 21.49 5.11
CA CYS A 46 -0.23 20.97 6.24
C CYS A 46 -1.12 20.22 7.23
N TYR A 47 -0.70 19.03 7.61
CA TYR A 47 -1.41 18.15 8.54
C TYR A 47 -0.58 17.93 9.81
N PRO A 48 -1.05 18.38 10.99
CA PRO A 48 -0.35 18.11 12.24
C PRO A 48 -0.60 16.67 12.70
N VAL A 49 0.47 15.91 12.95
CA VAL A 49 0.42 14.55 13.50
C VAL A 49 1.53 14.36 14.51
N THR A 50 1.18 13.99 15.74
CA THR A 50 2.13 13.97 16.87
C THR A 50 2.99 12.70 16.90
N ASP A 51 2.39 11.52 16.73
CA ASP A 51 3.11 10.25 16.67
C ASP A 51 3.79 10.11 15.30
N GLU A 52 5.11 10.12 15.26
CA GLU A 52 5.88 10.11 14.02
C GLU A 52 5.70 8.82 13.22
N ARG A 53 5.45 7.68 13.87
CA ARG A 53 5.13 6.43 13.19
C ARG A 53 3.80 6.56 12.46
N SER A 54 2.76 7.00 13.16
CA SER A 54 1.46 7.28 12.58
C SER A 54 1.56 8.34 11.48
N ALA A 55 2.37 9.40 11.69
CA ALA A 55 2.61 10.47 10.72
C ALA A 55 3.23 9.96 9.41
N GLY A 56 4.20 9.04 9.50
CA GLY A 56 4.82 8.41 8.33
C GLY A 56 3.81 7.63 7.49
N PHE A 57 3.00 6.80 8.12
CA PHE A 57 1.94 6.04 7.45
C PHE A 57 0.78 6.93 6.97
N PHE A 58 0.47 7.99 7.70
CA PHE A 58 -0.51 8.99 7.25
C PHE A 58 -0.02 9.70 5.96
N ALA A 59 1.25 10.09 5.90
CA ALA A 59 1.84 10.66 4.69
C ALA A 59 1.86 9.67 3.52
N LEU A 60 2.11 8.37 3.79
CA LEU A 60 1.97 7.29 2.81
C LEU A 60 0.54 7.25 2.24
N GLY A 61 -0.47 7.32 3.09
CA GLY A 61 -1.87 7.36 2.69
C GLY A 61 -2.21 8.57 1.82
N LEU A 62 -1.71 9.75 2.19
CA LEU A 62 -1.86 10.97 1.37
C LEU A 62 -1.23 10.83 -0.02
N ALA A 63 -0.08 10.15 -0.12
CA ALA A 63 0.60 9.92 -1.39
C ALA A 63 -0.11 8.87 -2.25
N LEU A 64 -0.72 7.85 -1.64
CA LEU A 64 -1.53 6.86 -2.34
C LEU A 64 -2.78 7.47 -2.96
N ASN A 65 -3.37 8.49 -2.32
CA ASN A 65 -4.51 9.19 -2.89
C ASN A 65 -4.10 10.06 -4.10
N GLY A 66 -4.41 9.58 -5.29
CA GLY A 66 -4.06 10.23 -6.56
C GLY A 66 -2.61 10.02 -7.02
N GLY A 67 -1.78 9.25 -6.29
CA GLY A 67 -0.43 8.86 -6.70
C GLY A 67 0.60 10.01 -6.78
N SER A 68 0.30 11.16 -6.14
CA SER A 68 1.19 12.33 -6.07
C SER A 68 2.08 12.27 -4.83
N PRO A 69 3.32 12.78 -4.88
CA PRO A 69 4.21 12.78 -3.72
C PRO A 69 3.59 13.51 -2.51
N ALA A 70 3.84 12.98 -1.31
CA ALA A 70 3.60 13.68 -0.05
C ALA A 70 4.91 13.80 0.74
N ALA A 71 4.97 14.77 1.66
CA ALA A 71 6.13 14.96 2.53
C ALA A 71 5.76 14.78 4.00
N ILE A 72 6.71 14.31 4.80
CA ILE A 72 6.66 14.31 6.26
C ILE A 72 7.87 15.04 6.81
N CYS A 73 7.65 15.93 7.77
CA CYS A 73 8.71 16.65 8.47
C CYS A 73 8.69 16.32 9.96
N CYS A 74 9.81 15.87 10.50
CA CYS A 74 10.01 15.60 11.93
C CYS A 74 11.18 16.38 12.52
N THR A 75 11.23 16.43 13.85
CA THR A 75 12.37 16.97 14.60
C THR A 75 13.56 16.01 14.61
N SER A 76 14.67 16.41 15.21
CA SER A 76 15.88 15.60 15.32
C SER A 76 15.76 14.46 16.34
N GLY A 77 16.64 13.46 16.23
CA GLY A 77 16.74 12.37 17.18
C GLY A 77 15.83 11.19 16.84
N THR A 78 15.29 10.53 17.85
CA THR A 78 14.49 9.30 17.71
C THR A 78 13.17 9.49 16.96
N ALA A 79 12.67 10.72 16.81
CA ALA A 79 11.55 11.07 15.96
C ALA A 79 11.72 10.50 14.54
N LEU A 80 12.92 10.67 13.95
CA LEU A 80 13.23 10.13 12.63
C LEU A 80 13.18 8.60 12.57
N LEU A 81 13.61 7.91 13.64
CA LEU A 81 13.58 6.44 13.69
C LEU A 81 12.16 5.88 13.75
N ASN A 82 11.22 6.61 14.33
CA ASN A 82 9.80 6.20 14.35
C ASN A 82 9.16 6.21 12.95
N ILE A 83 9.69 6.98 12.00
CA ILE A 83 9.20 7.02 10.61
C ILE A 83 9.68 5.79 9.81
N HIS A 84 10.70 5.07 10.28
CA HIS A 84 11.36 4.00 9.55
C HIS A 84 10.41 2.91 9.00
N PRO A 85 9.42 2.40 9.76
CA PRO A 85 8.47 1.41 9.23
C PRO A 85 7.67 1.92 8.02
N ALA A 86 7.25 3.19 8.04
CA ALA A 86 6.53 3.80 6.92
C ALA A 86 7.42 3.99 5.68
N VAL A 87 8.71 4.32 5.88
CA VAL A 87 9.69 4.41 4.79
C VAL A 87 9.92 3.05 4.15
N ALA A 88 10.05 1.99 4.95
CA ALA A 88 10.18 0.62 4.44
C ALA A 88 8.95 0.20 3.62
N GLU A 89 7.76 0.49 4.11
CA GLU A 89 6.51 0.23 3.39
C GLU A 89 6.44 1.02 2.08
N ALA A 90 6.76 2.33 2.10
CA ALA A 90 6.80 3.19 0.92
C ALA A 90 7.79 2.68 -0.14
N PHE A 91 8.95 2.17 0.29
CA PHE A 91 9.98 1.64 -0.60
C PHE A 91 9.47 0.40 -1.35
N TYR A 92 8.96 -0.60 -0.63
CA TYR A 92 8.49 -1.85 -1.24
C TYR A 92 7.14 -1.72 -1.97
N GLN A 93 6.32 -0.74 -1.61
CA GLN A 93 5.08 -0.42 -2.30
C GLN A 93 5.29 0.56 -3.47
N GLN A 94 6.51 1.08 -3.64
CA GLN A 94 6.85 2.07 -4.66
C GLN A 94 5.99 3.34 -4.56
N VAL A 95 5.90 3.90 -3.36
CA VAL A 95 5.15 5.14 -3.11
C VAL A 95 6.11 6.32 -2.95
N PRO A 96 5.90 7.45 -3.67
CA PRO A 96 6.78 8.60 -3.60
C PRO A 96 6.55 9.38 -2.30
N LEU A 97 7.47 9.23 -1.34
CA LEU A 97 7.41 9.87 -0.03
C LEU A 97 8.68 10.69 0.22
N VAL A 98 8.54 11.96 0.61
CA VAL A 98 9.67 12.82 1.01
C VAL A 98 9.76 12.86 2.52
N VAL A 99 10.83 12.33 3.09
CA VAL A 99 11.12 12.47 4.51
C VAL A 99 12.07 13.64 4.73
N ILE A 100 11.63 14.62 5.50
CA ILE A 100 12.41 15.81 5.88
C ILE A 100 12.71 15.71 7.38
N SER A 101 13.99 15.57 7.74
CA SER A 101 14.42 15.55 9.14
C SER A 101 15.19 16.81 9.47
N ALA A 102 14.71 17.57 10.45
CA ALA A 102 15.53 18.60 11.05
C ALA A 102 16.68 17.95 11.84
N ASP A 103 17.86 18.55 11.82
CA ASP A 103 19.02 18.02 12.50
C ASP A 103 19.81 19.12 13.22
N ARG A 104 20.68 18.72 14.13
CA ARG A 104 21.69 19.60 14.68
C ARG A 104 22.89 19.73 13.74
N PRO A 105 23.68 20.80 13.82
CA PRO A 105 24.95 20.90 13.12
C PRO A 105 25.87 19.71 13.45
N ALA A 106 26.58 19.21 12.45
CA ALA A 106 27.40 18.00 12.54
C ALA A 106 28.40 17.97 13.69
N ALA A 107 28.90 19.16 14.12
CA ALA A 107 29.84 19.28 15.22
C ALA A 107 29.28 18.82 16.58
N TRP A 108 27.97 18.81 16.76
CA TRP A 108 27.30 18.41 18.00
C TRP A 108 26.92 16.94 18.05
N ILE A 109 26.95 16.23 16.92
CA ILE A 109 26.55 14.82 16.86
C ILE A 109 27.58 13.96 17.62
N GLY A 110 27.08 13.15 18.57
CA GLY A 110 27.93 12.31 19.41
C GLY A 110 28.63 13.02 20.55
N GLN A 111 28.30 14.28 20.80
CA GLN A 111 28.91 15.09 21.88
C GLN A 111 28.03 15.17 23.15
N MET A 112 27.17 14.17 23.39
CA MET A 112 26.21 14.14 24.52
C MET A 112 25.17 15.27 24.48
N ASP A 113 25.02 15.96 23.36
CA ASP A 113 23.92 16.93 23.17
C ASP A 113 22.58 16.21 23.01
N GLY A 114 21.50 16.78 23.57
CA GLY A 114 20.17 16.17 23.58
C GLY A 114 19.56 16.04 22.19
N GLN A 115 18.80 15.00 21.97
CA GLN A 115 18.09 14.70 20.69
C GLN A 115 19.03 14.66 19.47
N THR A 116 20.17 14.01 19.59
CA THR A 116 21.12 13.81 18.50
C THR A 116 21.31 12.33 18.20
N LEU A 117 21.46 12.00 16.92
CA LEU A 117 21.91 10.72 16.40
C LEU A 117 22.50 10.94 15.00
N PRO A 118 23.28 10.00 14.43
CA PRO A 118 23.75 10.09 13.06
C PRO A 118 22.55 9.92 12.08
N GLN A 119 21.93 11.04 11.65
CA GLN A 119 20.74 11.03 10.78
C GLN A 119 21.05 10.82 9.29
N PRO A 120 22.15 11.38 8.72
CA PRO A 120 22.49 11.14 7.33
C PRO A 120 22.62 9.65 7.01
N GLY A 121 21.82 9.18 6.03
CA GLY A 121 21.84 7.77 5.60
C GLY A 121 21.17 6.77 6.54
N VAL A 122 20.44 7.20 7.55
CA VAL A 122 19.82 6.33 8.58
C VAL A 122 18.87 5.27 7.97
N PHE A 123 18.23 5.56 6.87
CA PHE A 123 17.33 4.61 6.18
C PHE A 123 18.05 3.58 5.30
N GLY A 124 19.38 3.70 5.11
CA GLY A 124 20.16 2.77 4.30
C GLY A 124 19.60 2.62 2.89
N ASN A 125 19.35 1.39 2.47
CA ASN A 125 18.83 1.06 1.14
C ASN A 125 17.31 1.16 1.01
N LEU A 126 16.60 1.65 2.04
CA LEU A 126 15.14 1.80 2.03
C LEU A 126 14.68 3.16 1.49
N VAL A 127 15.60 3.97 0.98
CA VAL A 127 15.30 5.21 0.24
C VAL A 127 16.05 5.21 -1.07
N LYS A 128 15.46 5.80 -2.10
CA LYS A 128 16.10 5.93 -3.42
C LYS A 128 17.26 6.92 -3.41
N LYS A 129 17.13 7.95 -2.59
CA LYS A 129 18.18 8.95 -2.37
C LYS A 129 18.09 9.50 -0.94
N SER A 130 19.23 9.62 -0.29
CA SER A 130 19.38 10.37 0.97
C SER A 130 20.38 11.50 0.76
N VAL A 131 20.03 12.72 1.16
CA VAL A 131 20.90 13.90 1.09
C VAL A 131 20.97 14.60 2.45
N ASN A 132 22.13 15.18 2.73
CA ASN A 132 22.36 16.03 3.89
C ASN A 132 22.65 17.45 3.40
N LEU A 133 21.77 18.39 3.70
CA LEU A 133 21.91 19.76 3.21
C LEU A 133 23.03 20.50 3.97
N PRO A 134 23.78 21.40 3.30
CA PRO A 134 24.69 22.29 3.99
C PRO A 134 23.92 23.38 4.74
N GLU A 135 24.53 23.95 5.78
CA GLU A 135 24.18 25.27 6.28
C GLU A 135 24.78 26.31 5.33
N VAL A 136 23.92 27.04 4.60
CA VAL A 136 24.34 27.92 3.51
C VAL A 136 25.00 29.20 4.04
N GLN A 137 26.30 29.37 3.82
CA GLN A 137 27.10 30.53 4.20
C GLN A 137 27.76 31.22 3.00
N SER A 138 27.86 30.53 1.87
CA SER A 138 28.46 31.01 0.61
C SER A 138 27.57 30.74 -0.60
N GLU A 139 27.90 31.32 -1.75
CA GLU A 139 27.24 31.03 -3.02
C GLU A 139 27.47 29.57 -3.46
N GLU A 140 28.62 28.98 -3.12
CA GLU A 140 28.91 27.57 -3.38
C GLU A 140 28.01 26.65 -2.55
N ASP A 141 27.80 26.97 -1.27
CA ASP A 141 26.85 26.21 -0.42
C ASP A 141 25.43 26.33 -0.94
N GLU A 142 25.05 27.51 -1.42
CA GLU A 142 23.72 27.78 -1.99
C GLU A 142 23.48 26.94 -3.24
N TRP A 143 24.44 26.93 -4.16
CA TRP A 143 24.41 26.07 -5.34
C TRP A 143 24.36 24.59 -4.96
N TYR A 144 25.18 24.16 -3.99
CA TYR A 144 25.25 22.78 -3.54
C TYR A 144 23.95 22.34 -2.90
N CYS A 145 23.36 23.15 -2.04
CA CYS A 145 22.08 22.92 -1.39
C CYS A 145 20.96 22.73 -2.44
N ASN A 146 20.86 23.66 -3.42
CA ASN A 146 19.89 23.58 -4.51
C ASN A 146 20.04 22.28 -5.30
N ARG A 147 21.26 21.88 -5.66
CA ARG A 147 21.55 20.66 -6.39
C ARG A 147 21.11 19.42 -5.63
N LEU A 148 21.47 19.31 -4.33
CA LEU A 148 21.11 18.14 -3.51
C LEU A 148 19.61 17.95 -3.38
N ILE A 149 18.85 19.03 -3.21
CA ILE A 149 17.39 18.95 -3.13
C ILE A 149 16.80 18.45 -4.45
N ASN A 150 17.23 19.02 -5.59
CA ASN A 150 16.79 18.55 -6.90
C ASN A 150 17.16 17.07 -7.14
N GLU A 151 18.39 16.63 -6.77
CA GLU A 151 18.81 15.24 -6.86
C GLU A 151 17.86 14.31 -6.10
N ALA A 152 17.48 14.69 -4.87
CA ALA A 152 16.56 13.90 -4.08
C ALA A 152 15.15 13.86 -4.69
N LEU A 153 14.58 15.02 -5.03
CA LEU A 153 13.21 15.10 -5.53
C LEU A 153 13.03 14.42 -6.89
N MET A 154 14.05 14.47 -7.77
CA MET A 154 14.02 13.76 -9.05
C MET A 154 14.10 12.23 -8.93
N GLU A 155 14.53 11.69 -7.81
CA GLU A 155 14.56 10.24 -7.58
C GLU A 155 13.22 9.67 -7.11
N LEU A 156 12.23 10.51 -6.79
CA LEU A 156 10.91 10.05 -6.35
C LEU A 156 10.19 9.14 -7.37
N ASP A 157 10.47 9.32 -8.66
CA ASP A 157 9.83 8.60 -9.77
C ASP A 157 10.81 8.02 -10.82
N HIS A 158 12.11 8.14 -10.60
CA HIS A 158 13.15 7.66 -11.51
C HIS A 158 13.32 6.12 -11.39
N HIS A 159 13.13 5.35 -12.47
CA HIS A 159 13.13 3.88 -12.43
C HIS A 159 12.23 3.31 -11.33
N GLY A 160 10.92 3.57 -11.44
CA GLY A 160 9.92 3.27 -10.43
C GLY A 160 9.83 4.36 -9.35
N LYS A 161 8.70 4.41 -8.64
CA LYS A 161 8.48 5.36 -7.54
C LYS A 161 9.13 4.87 -6.24
N GLY A 162 9.37 5.79 -5.29
CA GLY A 162 9.86 5.41 -3.97
C GLY A 162 10.22 6.59 -3.08
N PRO A 163 10.54 6.34 -1.80
CA PRO A 163 10.84 7.38 -0.83
C PRO A 163 12.24 7.96 -1.01
N VAL A 164 12.39 9.23 -0.57
CA VAL A 164 13.66 9.95 -0.48
C VAL A 164 13.79 10.61 0.89
N HIS A 165 15.02 10.87 1.32
CA HIS A 165 15.31 11.51 2.60
C HIS A 165 16.14 12.77 2.41
N ILE A 166 15.72 13.87 3.05
CA ILE A 166 16.41 15.17 3.08
C ILE A 166 16.67 15.55 4.53
N ASN A 167 17.92 15.41 4.97
CA ASN A 167 18.35 15.84 6.29
C ASN A 167 18.74 17.32 6.26
N VAL A 168 18.26 18.11 7.23
CA VAL A 168 18.37 19.56 7.26
C VAL A 168 19.04 20.01 8.56
N PRO A 169 20.36 20.19 8.59
CA PRO A 169 21.06 20.79 9.71
C PRO A 169 20.63 22.26 9.94
N ILE A 170 20.37 22.62 11.19
CA ILE A 170 19.86 23.93 11.59
C ILE A 170 20.61 24.40 12.83
N SER A 171 21.45 25.43 12.68
CA SER A 171 22.14 26.09 13.78
C SER A 171 21.25 27.12 14.48
N GLU A 172 21.53 27.37 15.76
CA GLU A 172 20.91 28.44 16.53
C GLU A 172 21.52 29.83 16.18
N PRO A 173 20.75 30.90 16.33
CA PRO A 173 19.34 30.99 16.68
C PRO A 173 18.43 30.65 15.46
N PHE A 174 17.24 30.08 15.70
CA PHE A 174 16.35 29.65 14.61
C PHE A 174 14.88 30.06 14.76
N PHE A 175 14.55 30.90 15.74
CA PHE A 175 13.16 31.35 15.96
C PHE A 175 12.77 32.63 15.19
N LYS A 176 13.70 33.27 14.47
CA LYS A 176 13.43 34.50 13.72
C LYS A 176 12.83 34.18 12.34
N LEU A 177 11.84 34.98 11.93
CA LEU A 177 11.17 34.91 10.63
C LEU A 177 11.28 36.25 9.89
N PRO A 178 12.48 36.69 9.51
CA PRO A 178 12.67 37.99 8.88
C PRO A 178 12.38 37.99 7.37
N ALA A 179 12.39 36.85 6.71
CA ALA A 179 12.20 36.78 5.26
C ALA A 179 10.71 36.91 4.89
N THR A 180 10.43 37.66 3.83
CA THR A 180 9.08 37.92 3.32
C THR A 180 8.79 37.14 2.03
N GLU A 181 9.84 36.68 1.35
CA GLU A 181 9.74 36.00 0.05
C GLU A 181 10.61 34.74 0.04
N LEU A 182 10.21 33.76 -0.75
CA LEU A 182 11.05 32.60 -1.06
C LEU A 182 12.04 32.98 -2.17
N PRO A 183 13.26 32.41 -2.16
CA PRO A 183 14.20 32.63 -3.25
C PRO A 183 13.68 32.03 -4.56
N GLU A 184 14.10 32.59 -5.68
CA GLU A 184 13.97 31.94 -6.97
C GLU A 184 14.92 30.74 -7.03
N ALA A 185 14.37 29.53 -6.86
CA ALA A 185 15.16 28.31 -6.84
C ALA A 185 15.26 27.73 -8.27
N ARG A 186 16.48 27.37 -8.65
CA ARG A 186 16.72 26.69 -9.92
C ARG A 186 16.16 25.28 -9.89
N VAL A 187 15.19 24.99 -10.75
CA VAL A 187 14.61 23.64 -10.92
C VAL A 187 15.40 22.88 -11.98
N ILE A 188 15.84 21.67 -11.63
CA ILE A 188 16.46 20.74 -12.57
C ILE A 188 15.40 19.72 -12.98
N THR A 189 15.23 19.55 -14.30
CA THR A 189 14.20 18.68 -14.87
C THR A 189 14.87 17.47 -15.54
N ARG A 190 14.32 16.27 -15.35
CA ARG A 190 14.72 15.06 -16.06
C ARG A 190 13.63 14.67 -17.06
N TYR A 191 14.03 14.43 -18.29
CA TYR A 191 13.15 13.86 -19.32
C TYR A 191 13.48 12.38 -19.48
N GLN A 192 12.48 11.51 -19.31
CA GLN A 192 12.61 10.06 -19.46
C GLN A 192 11.92 9.61 -20.76
N GLY A 193 12.43 8.53 -21.35
CA GLY A 193 11.72 7.85 -22.45
C GLY A 193 11.72 8.57 -23.80
N LEU A 194 12.50 9.64 -24.00
CA LEU A 194 12.58 10.34 -25.28
C LEU A 194 13.15 9.49 -26.44
N ASN A 195 13.75 8.34 -26.15
CA ASN A 195 14.37 7.43 -27.12
C ASN A 195 13.61 6.11 -27.28
N VAL A 196 12.30 6.14 -27.42
CA VAL A 196 11.52 4.94 -27.80
C VAL A 196 11.55 4.78 -29.32
N TYR A 197 12.74 4.84 -29.93
CA TYR A 197 12.88 4.46 -31.33
C TYR A 197 12.93 2.93 -31.44
N ASN A 198 11.94 2.38 -32.12
CA ASN A 198 11.88 0.99 -32.65
C ASN A 198 12.49 -0.09 -31.72
N LYS A 199 11.93 -0.26 -30.53
CA LYS A 199 12.15 -1.52 -29.82
C LYS A 199 11.52 -2.62 -30.67
N ASP A 200 12.34 -3.51 -31.20
CA ASP A 200 11.87 -4.68 -31.92
C ASP A 200 11.25 -5.67 -30.92
N TYR A 201 9.94 -5.71 -30.85
CA TYR A 201 9.20 -6.65 -30.02
C TYR A 201 9.08 -8.03 -30.66
N GLN A 202 9.47 -8.18 -31.92
CA GLN A 202 9.29 -9.42 -32.68
C GLN A 202 9.92 -10.65 -31.98
N PRO A 203 11.12 -10.59 -31.40
CA PRO A 203 11.69 -11.73 -30.69
C PRO A 203 10.86 -12.19 -29.49
N LEU A 204 10.24 -11.24 -28.76
CA LEU A 204 9.32 -11.56 -27.66
C LEU A 204 8.02 -12.15 -28.17
N ILE A 205 7.48 -11.61 -29.26
CA ILE A 205 6.25 -12.10 -29.90
C ILE A 205 6.44 -13.50 -30.46
N ASP A 206 7.58 -13.77 -31.10
CA ASP A 206 7.90 -15.10 -31.61
C ASP A 206 8.00 -16.13 -30.49
N ARG A 207 8.54 -15.75 -29.34
CA ARG A 207 8.55 -16.60 -28.14
C ARG A 207 7.14 -16.77 -27.57
N LEU A 208 6.37 -15.69 -27.41
CA LEU A 208 5.01 -15.71 -26.92
C LEU A 208 4.13 -16.64 -27.77
N ASN A 209 4.23 -16.53 -29.11
CA ASN A 209 3.41 -17.30 -30.05
C ASN A 209 3.75 -18.80 -30.11
N ARG A 210 4.86 -19.25 -29.51
CA ARG A 210 5.19 -20.68 -29.35
C ARG A 210 4.29 -21.38 -28.32
N TYR A 211 3.79 -20.63 -27.34
CA TYR A 211 3.08 -21.18 -26.18
C TYR A 211 1.56 -21.09 -26.34
N GLN A 212 0.85 -22.13 -25.89
CA GLN A 212 -0.61 -22.17 -25.87
C GLN A 212 -1.17 -21.92 -24.45
N ARG A 213 -0.45 -22.35 -23.41
CA ARG A 213 -0.85 -22.15 -22.00
C ARG A 213 -0.19 -20.89 -21.45
N ARG A 214 -0.82 -19.75 -21.74
CA ARG A 214 -0.35 -18.41 -21.33
C ARG A 214 -1.13 -17.91 -20.14
N MET A 215 -0.42 -17.48 -19.09
CA MET A 215 -1.02 -16.96 -17.86
C MET A 215 -0.47 -15.57 -17.57
N VAL A 216 -1.34 -14.68 -17.12
CA VAL A 216 -0.97 -13.40 -16.52
C VAL A 216 -1.36 -13.42 -15.04
N VAL A 217 -0.43 -13.05 -14.16
CA VAL A 217 -0.69 -12.86 -12.73
C VAL A 217 -0.42 -11.42 -12.37
N VAL A 218 -1.43 -10.76 -11.84
CA VAL A 218 -1.36 -9.35 -11.45
C VAL A 218 -1.26 -9.26 -9.93
N GLY A 219 -0.17 -8.67 -9.45
CA GLY A 219 0.01 -8.35 -8.04
C GLY A 219 -0.73 -7.08 -7.63
N GLN A 220 -0.34 -6.51 -6.49
CA GLN A 220 -0.90 -5.26 -5.99
C GLN A 220 -0.67 -4.11 -6.96
N MET A 221 -1.73 -3.31 -7.18
CA MET A 221 -1.68 -2.06 -7.94
C MET A 221 -2.27 -0.93 -7.10
N ASN A 222 -1.62 0.23 -7.11
CA ASN A 222 -2.03 1.37 -6.28
C ASN A 222 -3.12 2.25 -6.90
N LEU A 223 -3.50 1.99 -8.15
CA LEU A 223 -4.54 2.73 -8.87
C LEU A 223 -5.39 1.75 -9.68
N ILE A 224 -6.67 2.05 -9.83
CA ILE A 224 -7.53 1.35 -10.79
C ILE A 224 -7.08 1.72 -12.19
N TYR A 225 -6.68 0.73 -12.97
CA TYR A 225 -6.34 0.91 -14.37
C TYR A 225 -7.36 0.20 -15.28
N LEU A 226 -7.78 0.92 -16.31
CA LEU A 226 -8.69 0.43 -17.34
C LEU A 226 -7.93 0.33 -18.66
N PHE A 227 -7.73 -0.87 -19.15
CA PHE A 227 -7.27 -1.06 -20.52
C PHE A 227 -8.27 -0.51 -21.53
N ASP A 228 -7.79 0.00 -22.67
CA ASP A 228 -8.67 0.24 -23.81
C ASP A 228 -9.47 -1.05 -24.14
N LYS A 229 -10.79 -0.89 -24.32
CA LYS A 229 -11.70 -2.02 -24.59
C LYS A 229 -11.25 -2.89 -25.77
N LYS A 230 -10.59 -2.30 -26.76
CA LYS A 230 -10.04 -2.98 -27.93
C LYS A 230 -8.95 -3.97 -27.52
N TYR A 231 -7.96 -3.54 -26.76
CA TYR A 231 -6.84 -4.38 -26.32
C TYR A 231 -7.27 -5.40 -25.26
N THR A 232 -8.14 -5.00 -24.36
CA THR A 232 -8.74 -5.90 -23.36
C THR A 232 -9.31 -7.14 -24.01
N LYS A 233 -10.18 -6.98 -25.03
CA LYS A 233 -10.82 -8.10 -25.73
C LYS A 233 -9.80 -9.00 -26.45
N MET A 234 -8.71 -8.45 -26.96
CA MET A 234 -7.63 -9.20 -27.60
C MET A 234 -6.86 -10.02 -26.56
N LEU A 235 -6.40 -9.38 -25.48
CA LEU A 235 -5.59 -10.02 -24.45
C LEU A 235 -6.34 -11.15 -23.73
N TYR A 236 -7.64 -10.95 -23.41
CA TYR A 236 -8.45 -11.96 -22.71
C TYR A 236 -8.58 -13.28 -23.44
N LYS A 237 -8.63 -13.23 -24.76
CA LYS A 237 -8.73 -14.45 -25.56
C LYS A 237 -7.47 -15.30 -25.50
N HIS A 238 -6.34 -14.70 -25.17
CA HIS A 238 -5.03 -15.34 -25.29
C HIS A 238 -4.37 -15.70 -23.97
N PHE A 239 -4.85 -15.14 -22.83
CA PHE A 239 -4.26 -15.36 -21.51
C PHE A 239 -5.31 -15.74 -20.46
N ALA A 240 -4.95 -16.65 -19.57
CA ALA A 240 -5.65 -16.83 -18.30
C ALA A 240 -5.19 -15.75 -17.31
N TRP A 241 -6.12 -14.89 -16.87
CA TRP A 241 -5.84 -13.76 -16.01
C TRP A 241 -6.15 -14.06 -14.56
N PHE A 242 -5.14 -13.97 -13.70
CA PHE A 242 -5.24 -14.16 -12.26
C PHE A 242 -5.07 -12.81 -11.58
N THR A 243 -6.12 -12.36 -10.89
CA THR A 243 -6.12 -11.08 -10.17
C THR A 243 -6.62 -11.27 -8.75
N GLU A 244 -6.05 -10.53 -7.82
CA GLU A 244 -6.52 -10.45 -6.44
C GLU A 244 -7.32 -9.15 -6.21
N ASN A 245 -8.01 -9.04 -5.09
CA ASN A 245 -8.75 -7.81 -4.78
C ASN A 245 -7.85 -6.56 -4.79
N ILE A 246 -6.60 -6.70 -4.33
CA ILE A 246 -5.59 -5.62 -4.33
C ILE A 246 -4.99 -5.31 -5.71
N SER A 247 -5.33 -6.08 -6.73
CA SER A 247 -4.82 -5.82 -8.10
C SER A 247 -5.46 -4.61 -8.75
N ASN A 248 -6.56 -4.10 -8.22
CA ASN A 248 -7.28 -2.92 -8.71
C ASN A 248 -7.54 -2.94 -10.21
N GLN A 249 -7.82 -4.11 -10.76
CA GLN A 249 -8.07 -4.29 -12.17
C GLN A 249 -9.53 -4.55 -12.45
N THR A 250 -10.18 -3.57 -13.05
CA THR A 250 -11.50 -3.74 -13.64
C THR A 250 -11.32 -4.14 -15.09
N ILE A 251 -11.30 -5.44 -15.34
CA ILE A 251 -11.15 -5.96 -16.69
C ILE A 251 -12.52 -6.46 -17.16
N PRO A 252 -13.08 -5.95 -18.28
CA PRO A 252 -14.28 -6.53 -18.88
C PRO A 252 -13.97 -7.95 -19.35
N GLY A 253 -14.58 -8.94 -18.78
CA GLY A 253 -14.30 -10.34 -18.97
C GLY A 253 -14.35 -11.05 -17.62
N MET A 254 -13.85 -12.25 -17.51
CA MET A 254 -13.84 -12.97 -16.24
C MET A 254 -12.42 -13.24 -15.79
N PRO A 255 -11.75 -12.27 -15.12
CA PRO A 255 -10.51 -12.59 -14.44
C PRO A 255 -10.80 -13.61 -13.34
N ILE A 256 -9.86 -14.50 -13.13
CA ILE A 256 -9.92 -15.51 -12.07
C ILE A 256 -9.55 -14.80 -10.76
N ARG A 257 -10.58 -14.53 -9.94
CA ARG A 257 -10.43 -13.83 -8.65
C ARG A 257 -10.48 -14.79 -7.45
N ASN A 258 -11.20 -15.89 -7.57
CA ASN A 258 -11.35 -16.93 -6.54
C ASN A 258 -10.16 -17.91 -6.50
N ILE A 259 -8.94 -17.37 -6.51
CA ILE A 259 -7.69 -18.14 -6.68
C ILE A 259 -7.48 -19.18 -5.58
N GLU A 260 -7.65 -18.78 -4.31
CA GLU A 260 -7.43 -19.68 -3.16
C GLU A 260 -8.40 -20.88 -3.16
N PRO A 261 -9.74 -20.71 -3.28
CA PRO A 261 -10.66 -21.82 -3.35
C PRO A 261 -10.49 -22.65 -4.62
N LEU A 262 -10.25 -22.03 -5.78
CA LEU A 262 -10.01 -22.73 -7.03
C LEU A 262 -8.81 -23.69 -6.95
N LEU A 263 -7.66 -23.19 -6.50
CA LEU A 263 -6.47 -24.02 -6.36
C LEU A 263 -6.57 -25.03 -5.21
N CYS A 264 -7.48 -24.81 -4.26
CA CYS A 264 -7.78 -25.78 -3.21
C CYS A 264 -8.59 -26.98 -3.72
N SER A 265 -9.50 -26.75 -4.66
CA SER A 265 -10.34 -27.81 -5.25
C SER A 265 -9.58 -28.74 -6.22
N MET A 266 -8.40 -28.32 -6.68
CA MET A 266 -7.59 -29.07 -7.64
C MET A 266 -6.59 -29.99 -6.93
N ASP A 267 -6.53 -31.24 -7.32
CA ASP A 267 -5.47 -32.18 -6.92
C ASP A 267 -4.14 -31.89 -7.65
N PHE A 268 -3.12 -32.67 -7.34
CA PHE A 268 -1.78 -32.48 -7.90
C PHE A 268 -1.76 -32.68 -9.42
N GLU A 269 -2.46 -33.70 -9.95
CA GLU A 269 -2.48 -34.02 -11.38
C GLU A 269 -3.22 -32.95 -12.18
N ALA A 270 -4.35 -32.46 -11.65
CA ALA A 270 -5.11 -31.37 -12.25
C ALA A 270 -4.26 -30.08 -12.30
N GLN A 271 -3.56 -29.75 -11.20
CA GLN A 271 -2.64 -28.61 -11.18
C GLN A 271 -1.50 -28.78 -12.19
N GLN A 272 -0.91 -29.96 -12.31
CA GLN A 272 0.16 -30.22 -13.28
C GLN A 272 -0.31 -30.06 -14.71
N LYS A 273 -1.50 -30.54 -15.08
CA LYS A 273 -2.11 -30.35 -16.41
C LYS A 273 -2.33 -28.88 -16.72
N MET A 274 -2.70 -28.10 -15.71
CA MET A 274 -2.98 -26.66 -15.82
C MET A 274 -1.74 -25.78 -15.61
N ARG A 275 -0.54 -26.34 -15.58
CA ARG A 275 0.72 -25.60 -15.56
C ARG A 275 0.83 -24.62 -16.73
N PRO A 276 1.15 -23.34 -16.54
CA PRO A 276 1.39 -22.43 -17.65
C PRO A 276 2.70 -22.78 -18.39
N GLU A 277 2.76 -22.53 -19.69
CA GLU A 277 4.00 -22.55 -20.46
C GLU A 277 4.68 -21.19 -20.40
N LEU A 278 3.90 -20.10 -20.58
CA LEU A 278 4.34 -18.74 -20.41
C LEU A 278 3.59 -18.08 -19.25
N LEU A 279 4.34 -17.55 -18.30
CA LEU A 279 3.84 -16.72 -17.23
C LEU A 279 4.30 -15.28 -17.44
N ILE A 280 3.38 -14.33 -17.41
CA ILE A 280 3.70 -12.89 -17.34
C ILE A 280 3.22 -12.38 -15.98
N THR A 281 4.11 -11.68 -15.26
CA THR A 281 3.79 -11.06 -13.98
C THR A 281 4.03 -9.57 -14.02
N TYR A 282 3.18 -8.81 -13.34
CA TYR A 282 3.37 -7.38 -13.07
C TYR A 282 2.62 -6.94 -11.82
N GLY A 283 2.87 -5.71 -11.38
CA GLY A 283 2.40 -5.20 -10.10
C GLY A 283 3.24 -5.70 -8.92
N GLY A 284 2.81 -5.31 -7.72
CA GLY A 284 3.54 -5.59 -6.48
C GLY A 284 3.24 -6.97 -5.88
N HIS A 285 3.09 -6.99 -4.57
CA HIS A 285 2.95 -8.22 -3.79
C HIS A 285 1.67 -9.00 -4.11
N ILE A 286 1.76 -10.32 -4.00
CA ILE A 286 0.66 -11.28 -4.17
C ILE A 286 0.29 -11.85 -2.80
N ILE A 287 -1.01 -11.96 -2.48
CA ILE A 287 -1.52 -12.50 -1.21
C ILE A 287 -1.54 -14.02 -1.24
N SER A 288 -2.07 -14.62 -2.30
CA SER A 288 -2.37 -16.05 -2.40
C SER A 288 -1.15 -16.95 -2.15
N LYS A 289 -1.19 -17.72 -1.05
CA LYS A 289 -0.17 -18.72 -0.74
C LYS A 289 -0.28 -19.93 -1.67
N ARG A 290 -1.52 -20.30 -2.08
CA ARG A 290 -1.75 -21.44 -2.97
C ARG A 290 -1.25 -21.15 -4.39
N LEU A 291 -1.43 -19.93 -4.89
CA LEU A 291 -0.87 -19.52 -6.18
C LEU A 291 0.66 -19.59 -6.18
N LYS A 292 1.29 -19.07 -5.13
CA LYS A 292 2.75 -19.17 -4.96
C LYS A 292 3.22 -20.62 -4.95
N LYS A 293 2.52 -21.49 -4.22
CA LYS A 293 2.82 -22.93 -4.14
C LYS A 293 2.60 -23.63 -5.48
N PHE A 294 1.51 -23.32 -6.18
CA PHE A 294 1.20 -23.86 -7.50
C PHE A 294 2.30 -23.56 -8.51
N LEU A 295 2.66 -22.28 -8.68
CA LEU A 295 3.66 -21.85 -9.65
C LEU A 295 5.09 -22.29 -9.31
N ARG A 296 5.42 -22.46 -8.02
CA ARG A 296 6.70 -23.02 -7.59
C ARG A 296 6.81 -24.54 -7.81
N ARG A 297 5.71 -25.27 -7.65
CA ARG A 297 5.66 -26.73 -7.90
C ARG A 297 5.57 -27.08 -9.36
N HIS A 298 4.90 -26.24 -10.13
CA HIS A 298 4.66 -26.43 -11.55
C HIS A 298 5.16 -25.19 -12.31
N PRO A 299 6.50 -24.96 -12.32
CA PRO A 299 7.07 -23.76 -12.91
C PRO A 299 6.77 -23.66 -14.40
N PRO A 300 6.53 -22.46 -14.95
CA PRO A 300 6.35 -22.23 -16.37
C PRO A 300 7.64 -22.60 -17.14
N VAL A 301 7.53 -22.71 -18.46
CA VAL A 301 8.69 -22.84 -19.34
C VAL A 301 9.43 -21.50 -19.43
N GLU A 302 8.67 -20.43 -19.54
CA GLU A 302 9.18 -19.06 -19.48
C GLU A 302 8.35 -18.22 -18.51
N HIS A 303 9.06 -17.32 -17.79
CA HIS A 303 8.44 -16.33 -16.90
C HIS A 303 9.01 -14.95 -17.21
N TRP A 304 8.12 -14.04 -17.59
CA TRP A 304 8.43 -12.63 -17.85
C TRP A 304 7.89 -11.75 -16.73
N HIS A 305 8.74 -10.90 -16.17
CA HIS A 305 8.33 -9.87 -15.22
C HIS A 305 8.37 -8.51 -15.90
N VAL A 306 7.26 -7.77 -15.85
CA VAL A 306 7.14 -6.45 -16.47
C VAL A 306 7.02 -5.40 -15.38
N ALA A 307 7.99 -4.51 -15.28
CA ALA A 307 8.03 -3.46 -14.27
C ALA A 307 8.88 -2.26 -14.75
N THR A 308 8.46 -1.05 -14.37
CA THR A 308 9.16 0.19 -14.75
C THR A 308 10.53 0.36 -14.12
N ASP A 309 10.81 -0.34 -13.03
CA ASP A 309 12.09 -0.30 -12.31
C ASP A 309 13.12 -1.30 -12.83
N GLY A 310 12.71 -2.25 -13.69
CA GLY A 310 13.58 -3.27 -14.26
C GLY A 310 14.19 -4.23 -13.23
N GLN A 311 13.64 -4.31 -12.01
CA GLN A 311 14.18 -5.17 -10.96
C GLN A 311 13.94 -6.65 -11.23
N VAL A 312 14.89 -7.48 -10.76
CA VAL A 312 14.79 -8.94 -10.85
C VAL A 312 13.95 -9.45 -9.67
N ALA A 313 12.63 -9.54 -9.88
CA ALA A 313 11.68 -10.02 -8.86
C ALA A 313 11.22 -11.45 -9.18
N ASP A 314 11.95 -12.45 -8.68
CA ASP A 314 11.68 -13.87 -8.94
C ASP A 314 10.94 -14.56 -7.78
N LEU A 315 9.67 -14.19 -7.59
CA LEU A 315 8.82 -14.76 -6.54
C LEU A 315 8.60 -16.29 -6.68
N PHE A 316 8.64 -16.79 -7.92
CA PHE A 316 8.29 -18.18 -8.22
C PHE A 316 9.48 -19.10 -8.50
N GLY A 317 10.70 -18.58 -8.55
CA GLY A 317 11.92 -19.33 -8.88
C GLY A 317 11.96 -19.79 -10.35
N SER A 318 11.38 -18.99 -11.27
CA SER A 318 11.22 -19.36 -12.68
C SER A 318 11.44 -18.20 -13.65
N LEU A 319 11.92 -17.08 -13.17
CA LEU A 319 12.07 -15.87 -13.98
C LEU A 319 13.11 -16.06 -15.09
N THR A 320 12.73 -15.79 -16.32
CA THR A 320 13.59 -15.89 -17.50
C THR A 320 13.83 -14.55 -18.20
N THR A 321 12.93 -13.57 -18.01
CA THR A 321 13.01 -12.29 -18.71
C THR A 321 12.47 -11.18 -17.83
N VAL A 322 13.21 -10.08 -17.73
CA VAL A 322 12.73 -8.81 -17.16
C VAL A 322 12.47 -7.84 -18.30
N ILE A 323 11.30 -7.21 -18.30
CA ILE A 323 10.90 -6.21 -19.29
C ILE A 323 10.74 -4.87 -18.56
N GLU A 324 11.73 -4.00 -18.72
CA GLU A 324 11.73 -2.67 -18.10
C GLU A 324 10.82 -1.72 -18.91
N MET A 325 9.55 -1.73 -18.55
CA MET A 325 8.50 -0.95 -19.21
C MET A 325 7.27 -0.83 -18.32
N ASP A 326 6.42 0.16 -18.59
CA ASP A 326 5.07 0.18 -18.03
C ASP A 326 4.29 -1.06 -18.49
N PRO A 327 3.69 -1.83 -17.57
CA PRO A 327 3.01 -3.09 -17.90
C PRO A 327 1.87 -2.93 -18.90
N PHE A 328 1.13 -1.83 -18.80
CA PHE A 328 -0.02 -1.57 -19.66
C PHE A 328 0.43 -1.19 -21.06
N GLU A 329 1.43 -0.32 -21.14
CA GLU A 329 2.06 0.04 -22.42
C GLU A 329 2.63 -1.20 -23.12
N PHE A 330 3.31 -2.09 -22.36
CA PHE A 330 3.82 -3.34 -22.91
C PHE A 330 2.69 -4.22 -23.47
N LEU A 331 1.66 -4.48 -22.66
CA LEU A 331 0.55 -5.36 -23.04
C LEU A 331 -0.26 -4.80 -24.22
N GLU A 332 -0.49 -3.50 -24.26
CA GLU A 332 -1.16 -2.83 -25.41
C GLU A 332 -0.35 -2.91 -26.68
N LYS A 333 0.98 -2.79 -26.61
CA LYS A 333 1.87 -2.91 -27.77
C LYS A 333 1.92 -4.32 -28.32
N ILE A 334 1.95 -5.35 -27.47
CA ILE A 334 2.00 -6.74 -27.95
C ILE A 334 0.64 -7.27 -28.40
N ALA A 335 -0.48 -6.75 -27.89
CA ALA A 335 -1.82 -7.26 -28.16
C ALA A 335 -2.13 -7.43 -29.66
N PRO A 336 -1.87 -6.46 -30.56
CA PRO A 336 -2.13 -6.60 -31.99
C PRO A 336 -1.17 -7.55 -32.72
N MET A 337 -0.06 -7.94 -32.08
CA MET A 337 0.97 -8.80 -32.65
C MET A 337 0.79 -10.28 -32.29
N ILE A 338 -0.12 -10.58 -31.36
CA ILE A 338 -0.43 -11.96 -30.96
C ILE A 338 -1.15 -12.66 -32.13
N ASP A 339 -0.78 -13.91 -32.38
CA ASP A 339 -1.37 -14.70 -33.45
C ASP A 339 -2.89 -14.89 -33.27
N SER A 340 -3.59 -15.20 -34.36
CA SER A 340 -5.05 -15.32 -34.36
C SER A 340 -5.58 -16.61 -33.69
N ARG A 341 -4.71 -17.54 -33.31
CA ARG A 341 -5.09 -18.77 -32.61
C ARG A 341 -5.64 -18.45 -31.24
N THR A 342 -6.82 -18.94 -30.92
CA THR A 342 -7.44 -18.77 -29.61
C THR A 342 -7.19 -20.02 -28.78
N PRO A 343 -6.28 -19.97 -27.78
CA PRO A 343 -5.98 -21.14 -26.96
C PRO A 343 -7.18 -21.54 -26.08
N GLU A 344 -7.33 -22.84 -25.84
CA GLU A 344 -8.35 -23.37 -24.94
C GLU A 344 -8.07 -23.06 -23.46
N TYR A 345 -6.82 -22.88 -23.11
CA TYR A 345 -6.33 -22.72 -21.75
C TYR A 345 -7.02 -21.61 -20.93
N PRO A 346 -7.23 -20.38 -21.44
CA PRO A 346 -7.99 -19.36 -20.70
C PRO A 346 -9.43 -19.78 -20.40
N ARG A 347 -10.10 -20.41 -21.38
CA ARG A 347 -11.48 -20.87 -21.22
C ARG A 347 -11.61 -21.99 -20.20
N THR A 348 -10.63 -22.90 -20.16
CA THR A 348 -10.58 -23.98 -19.16
C THR A 348 -10.47 -23.41 -17.75
N TRP A 349 -9.58 -22.45 -17.52
CA TRP A 349 -9.48 -21.77 -16.24
C TRP A 349 -10.77 -21.03 -15.85
N GLU A 350 -11.38 -20.35 -16.80
CA GLU A 350 -12.66 -19.66 -16.60
C GLU A 350 -13.78 -20.64 -16.21
N ALA A 351 -13.88 -21.77 -16.88
CA ALA A 351 -14.85 -22.81 -16.57
C ALA A 351 -14.63 -23.41 -15.18
N LEU A 352 -13.38 -23.72 -14.82
CA LEU A 352 -13.02 -24.21 -13.48
C LEU A 352 -13.37 -23.19 -12.41
N SER A 353 -13.08 -21.92 -12.64
CA SER A 353 -13.37 -20.82 -11.70
C SER A 353 -14.88 -20.65 -11.46
N LYS A 354 -15.71 -20.78 -12.50
CA LYS A 354 -17.17 -20.68 -12.40
C LYS A 354 -17.81 -21.82 -11.60
N ASN A 355 -17.17 -22.97 -11.55
CA ASN A 355 -17.66 -24.13 -10.79
C ASN A 355 -17.38 -24.05 -9.30
N ILE A 356 -16.60 -23.06 -8.84
CA ILE A 356 -16.33 -22.87 -7.42
C ILE A 356 -17.56 -22.23 -6.77
N PRO A 357 -18.14 -22.85 -5.73
CA PRO A 357 -19.29 -22.28 -5.04
C PRO A 357 -18.91 -20.97 -4.32
N GLN A 358 -19.88 -20.08 -4.22
CA GLN A 358 -19.74 -18.86 -3.45
C GLN A 358 -19.44 -19.20 -1.98
N ALA A 359 -18.52 -18.47 -1.39
CA ALA A 359 -18.17 -18.62 0.02
C ALA A 359 -19.32 -18.14 0.92
N VAL A 360 -19.80 -19.02 1.79
CA VAL A 360 -20.83 -18.72 2.80
C VAL A 360 -20.35 -19.25 4.12
N PHE A 361 -20.44 -18.44 5.16
CA PHE A 361 -19.99 -18.80 6.50
C PHE A 361 -21.07 -18.49 7.54
N PRO A 362 -21.17 -19.29 8.64
CA PRO A 362 -21.86 -18.89 9.85
C PRO A 362 -21.24 -17.62 10.45
N TYR A 363 -21.86 -17.05 11.48
CA TYR A 363 -21.33 -15.88 12.19
C TYR A 363 -19.84 -16.07 12.53
N SER A 364 -19.01 -15.20 12.00
CA SER A 364 -17.54 -15.29 11.99
C SER A 364 -16.95 -14.00 11.41
N GLU A 365 -15.63 -13.81 11.48
CA GLU A 365 -14.95 -12.72 10.75
C GLU A 365 -15.21 -12.79 9.26
N MET A 366 -15.20 -14.00 8.66
CA MET A 366 -15.48 -14.17 7.23
C MET A 366 -16.91 -13.77 6.89
N ASN A 367 -17.89 -14.11 7.75
CA ASN A 367 -19.29 -13.72 7.56
C ASN A 367 -19.45 -12.19 7.61
N ALA A 368 -18.83 -11.53 8.60
CA ALA A 368 -18.87 -10.07 8.74
C ALA A 368 -18.26 -9.37 7.52
N ILE A 369 -17.07 -9.79 7.07
CA ILE A 369 -16.41 -9.28 5.87
C ILE A 369 -17.30 -9.48 4.64
N GLY A 370 -17.84 -10.67 4.43
CA GLY A 370 -18.67 -10.99 3.28
C GLY A 370 -19.96 -10.17 3.24
N LYS A 371 -20.66 -10.02 4.38
CA LYS A 371 -21.86 -9.20 4.47
C LYS A 371 -21.58 -7.73 4.15
N VAL A 372 -20.51 -7.14 4.70
CA VAL A 372 -20.14 -5.76 4.39
C VAL A 372 -19.76 -5.60 2.92
N ILE A 373 -18.93 -6.49 2.36
CA ILE A 373 -18.53 -6.44 0.94
C ILE A 373 -19.75 -6.45 0.01
N ASN A 374 -20.74 -7.31 0.30
CA ASN A 374 -21.96 -7.43 -0.51
C ASN A 374 -22.86 -6.20 -0.47
N HIS A 375 -22.69 -5.31 0.53
CA HIS A 375 -23.50 -4.11 0.72
C HIS A 375 -22.69 -2.81 0.53
N LEU A 376 -21.42 -2.89 0.07
CA LEU A 376 -20.61 -1.70 -0.16
C LEU A 376 -21.29 -0.74 -1.14
N PRO A 377 -21.46 0.54 -0.76
CA PRO A 377 -21.93 1.57 -1.68
C PRO A 377 -20.85 1.90 -2.72
N ILE A 378 -21.26 2.14 -3.95
CA ILE A 378 -20.35 2.42 -5.07
C ILE A 378 -20.57 3.86 -5.54
N PRO A 379 -19.49 4.66 -5.75
CA PRO A 379 -18.06 4.31 -5.57
C PRO A 379 -17.60 4.44 -4.12
N CYS A 380 -16.67 3.59 -3.68
CA CYS A 380 -16.00 3.70 -2.38
C CYS A 380 -14.54 3.20 -2.46
N SER A 381 -13.77 3.46 -1.40
CA SER A 381 -12.44 2.88 -1.21
C SER A 381 -12.46 1.87 -0.06
N LEU A 382 -11.81 0.72 -0.25
CA LEU A 382 -11.71 -0.35 0.74
C LEU A 382 -10.25 -0.55 1.15
N HIS A 383 -9.96 -0.30 2.43
CA HIS A 383 -8.64 -0.51 3.02
C HIS A 383 -8.63 -1.84 3.77
N LEU A 384 -7.71 -2.72 3.40
CA LEU A 384 -7.57 -4.05 4.01
C LEU A 384 -6.29 -4.13 4.82
N ALA A 385 -6.41 -4.27 6.13
CA ALA A 385 -5.27 -4.52 7.00
C ALA A 385 -4.68 -5.91 6.77
N ASN A 386 -3.43 -6.08 7.14
CA ASN A 386 -2.69 -7.33 7.00
C ASN A 386 -3.24 -8.45 7.90
N SER A 387 -2.63 -9.64 7.83
CA SER A 387 -3.00 -10.86 8.54
C SER A 387 -4.24 -11.56 7.98
N SER A 388 -5.23 -11.91 8.80
CA SER A 388 -6.45 -12.63 8.40
C SER A 388 -7.33 -11.79 7.49
N THR A 389 -7.52 -10.53 7.81
CA THR A 389 -8.44 -9.60 7.15
C THR A 389 -8.27 -9.55 5.63
N VAL A 390 -7.04 -9.27 5.14
CA VAL A 390 -6.78 -9.19 3.69
C VAL A 390 -6.96 -10.54 2.99
N ARG A 391 -6.79 -11.67 3.71
CA ARG A 391 -6.97 -13.02 3.16
C ARG A 391 -8.43 -13.42 3.10
N TYR A 392 -9.21 -13.09 4.13
CA TYR A 392 -10.63 -13.39 4.16
C TYR A 392 -11.40 -12.58 3.11
N ALA A 393 -11.02 -11.32 2.91
CA ALA A 393 -11.59 -10.49 1.85
C ALA A 393 -11.41 -11.11 0.44
N GLN A 394 -10.34 -11.90 0.20
CA GLN A 394 -10.15 -12.59 -1.08
C GLN A 394 -11.17 -13.71 -1.36
N LEU A 395 -11.96 -14.12 -0.37
CA LEU A 395 -13.01 -15.13 -0.55
C LEU A 395 -14.28 -14.58 -1.20
N PHE A 396 -14.40 -13.24 -1.24
CA PHE A 396 -15.60 -12.56 -1.70
C PHE A 396 -15.29 -11.69 -2.93
N PRO A 397 -16.12 -11.76 -3.99
CA PRO A 397 -15.96 -10.90 -5.15
C PRO A 397 -16.29 -9.45 -4.79
N LEU A 398 -15.43 -8.52 -5.17
CA LEU A 398 -15.68 -7.10 -5.01
C LEU A 398 -16.40 -6.51 -6.23
N PRO A 399 -17.28 -5.52 -6.02
CA PRO A 399 -17.80 -4.70 -7.10
C PRO A 399 -16.67 -3.99 -7.88
N ASN A 400 -16.91 -3.70 -9.17
CA ASN A 400 -15.86 -3.21 -10.07
C ASN A 400 -15.32 -1.81 -9.72
N ASP A 401 -16.14 -0.95 -9.11
CA ASP A 401 -15.76 0.44 -8.83
C ASP A 401 -15.33 0.66 -7.37
N VAL A 402 -14.88 -0.42 -6.70
CA VAL A 402 -14.25 -0.37 -5.39
C VAL A 402 -12.74 -0.37 -5.55
N GLU A 403 -12.10 0.70 -5.10
CA GLU A 403 -10.64 0.80 -5.05
C GLU A 403 -10.12 0.15 -3.77
N VAL A 404 -9.18 -0.79 -3.90
CA VAL A 404 -8.67 -1.57 -2.77
C VAL A 404 -7.24 -1.18 -2.43
N LEU A 405 -7.00 -0.83 -1.18
CA LEU A 405 -5.69 -0.45 -0.66
C LEU A 405 -5.27 -1.40 0.49
N SER A 406 -3.98 -1.65 0.59
CA SER A 406 -3.43 -2.50 1.66
C SER A 406 -1.92 -2.26 1.79
N ASN A 407 -1.39 -2.24 3.00
CA ASN A 407 0.05 -2.12 3.26
C ASN A 407 0.75 -3.47 3.02
N ARG A 408 1.03 -3.80 1.75
CA ARG A 408 1.61 -5.09 1.36
C ARG A 408 3.10 -5.04 1.06
N GLY A 409 3.74 -3.90 1.17
CA GLY A 409 5.20 -3.75 0.99
C GLY A 409 5.98 -4.62 1.97
N THR A 410 5.74 -4.45 3.25
CA THR A 410 6.40 -5.20 4.34
C THR A 410 5.48 -6.20 5.03
N ASN A 411 4.17 -6.10 4.83
CA ASN A 411 3.13 -6.92 5.46
C ASN A 411 3.06 -6.81 6.99
N GLY A 412 3.52 -5.70 7.56
CA GLY A 412 3.40 -5.40 8.99
C GLY A 412 1.96 -5.17 9.42
N ILE A 413 1.68 -5.28 10.71
CA ILE A 413 0.35 -4.98 11.28
C ILE A 413 0.25 -3.54 11.78
N GLU A 414 1.37 -2.85 11.90
CA GLU A 414 1.46 -1.42 12.19
C GLU A 414 1.07 -0.57 10.97
N GLY A 415 0.54 0.61 11.20
CA GLY A 415 0.34 1.64 10.19
C GLY A 415 -0.81 1.44 9.19
N SER A 416 -1.52 0.31 9.21
CA SER A 416 -2.65 0.09 8.31
C SER A 416 -3.77 1.09 8.52
N LEU A 417 -4.10 1.41 9.78
CA LEU A 417 -5.11 2.40 10.12
C LEU A 417 -4.63 3.82 9.77
N SER A 418 -3.40 4.16 10.12
CA SER A 418 -2.80 5.47 9.80
C SER A 418 -2.75 5.75 8.30
N THR A 419 -2.39 4.75 7.49
CA THR A 419 -2.42 4.87 6.02
C THR A 419 -3.84 5.10 5.51
N ALA A 420 -4.81 4.34 6.01
CA ALA A 420 -6.19 4.48 5.61
C ALA A 420 -6.78 5.86 6.00
N ILE A 421 -6.47 6.36 7.20
CA ILE A 421 -6.86 7.70 7.65
C ILE A 421 -6.21 8.78 6.78
N GLY A 422 -4.92 8.68 6.48
CA GLY A 422 -4.25 9.63 5.59
C GLY A 422 -4.85 9.66 4.19
N TYR A 423 -5.20 8.50 3.62
CA TYR A 423 -5.90 8.41 2.35
C TYR A 423 -7.30 9.04 2.42
N ALA A 424 -8.09 8.68 3.45
CA ALA A 424 -9.45 9.16 3.63
C ALA A 424 -9.54 10.69 3.82
N THR A 425 -8.53 11.29 4.46
CA THR A 425 -8.42 12.74 4.65
C THR A 425 -8.35 13.50 3.33
N ALA A 426 -7.79 12.89 2.29
CA ALA A 426 -7.68 13.48 0.95
C ALA A 426 -8.75 12.96 -0.03
N SER A 427 -9.74 12.18 0.44
CA SER A 427 -10.75 11.52 -0.39
C SER A 427 -12.15 12.04 -0.09
N ASP A 428 -12.92 12.30 -1.14
CA ASP A 428 -14.34 12.66 -1.04
C ASP A 428 -15.27 11.44 -0.99
N LYS A 429 -14.73 10.23 -1.21
CA LYS A 429 -15.48 8.96 -1.18
C LYS A 429 -15.62 8.44 0.24
N LEU A 430 -16.58 7.52 0.45
CA LEU A 430 -16.60 6.68 1.64
C LEU A 430 -15.39 5.75 1.65
N ASN A 431 -14.73 5.66 2.80
CA ASN A 431 -13.55 4.84 3.03
C ASN A 431 -13.88 3.76 4.06
N PHE A 432 -13.96 2.51 3.62
CA PHE A 432 -14.16 1.36 4.47
C PHE A 432 -12.81 0.77 4.86
N ILE A 433 -12.57 0.60 6.17
CA ILE A 433 -11.31 0.11 6.71
C ILE A 433 -11.59 -1.19 7.45
N PHE A 434 -11.15 -2.32 6.89
CA PHE A 434 -11.27 -3.62 7.55
C PHE A 434 -9.95 -3.92 8.27
N ILE A 435 -10.02 -4.13 9.57
CA ILE A 435 -8.84 -4.25 10.42
C ILE A 435 -9.09 -5.21 11.58
N GLY A 436 -8.10 -6.06 11.89
CA GLY A 436 -8.11 -6.89 13.08
C GLY A 436 -7.69 -6.12 14.33
N ASP A 437 -8.05 -6.65 15.49
CA ASP A 437 -7.85 -6.05 16.81
C ASP A 437 -6.39 -5.68 17.11
N LEU A 438 -5.45 -6.60 16.93
CA LEU A 438 -4.03 -6.32 17.18
C LEU A 438 -3.50 -5.19 16.30
N SER A 439 -3.89 -5.16 15.03
CA SER A 439 -3.48 -4.10 14.11
C SER A 439 -4.10 -2.75 14.50
N PHE A 440 -5.37 -2.75 14.91
CA PHE A 440 -6.06 -1.54 15.37
C PHE A 440 -5.40 -0.96 16.63
N PHE A 441 -5.24 -1.78 17.68
CA PHE A 441 -4.67 -1.31 18.95
C PHE A 441 -3.19 -0.93 18.82
N TYR A 442 -2.45 -1.59 17.92
CA TYR A 442 -1.07 -1.21 17.65
C TYR A 442 -0.96 0.15 16.94
N ASP A 443 -1.95 0.54 16.15
CA ASP A 443 -1.98 1.78 15.36
C ASP A 443 -3.09 2.75 15.77
N MET A 444 -3.65 2.62 16.98
CA MET A 444 -4.79 3.41 17.45
C MET A 444 -4.53 4.93 17.49
N ASN A 445 -3.26 5.35 17.53
CA ASN A 445 -2.86 6.76 17.46
C ASN A 445 -3.20 7.40 16.11
N ALA A 446 -3.54 6.61 15.08
CA ALA A 446 -4.11 7.10 13.84
C ALA A 446 -5.37 7.98 14.06
N LEU A 447 -6.15 7.67 15.09
CA LEU A 447 -7.36 8.42 15.44
C LEU A 447 -7.09 9.58 16.41
N TRP A 448 -5.88 9.69 16.95
CA TRP A 448 -5.53 10.78 17.85
C TRP A 448 -5.34 12.12 17.13
N ASN A 449 -4.86 12.10 15.89
CA ASN A 449 -4.54 13.31 15.13
C ASN A 449 -5.74 14.15 14.68
N ALA A 450 -6.97 13.59 14.69
CA ALA A 450 -8.23 14.24 14.35
C ALA A 450 -8.30 14.88 12.93
N ASN A 451 -7.44 14.43 11.98
CA ASN A 451 -7.48 14.91 10.60
C ASN A 451 -8.50 14.17 9.72
N TYR A 452 -9.19 13.14 10.24
CA TYR A 452 -10.21 12.37 9.50
C TYR A 452 -11.57 13.07 9.47
N GLY A 453 -12.34 12.75 8.42
CA GLY A 453 -13.72 13.20 8.25
C GLY A 453 -14.76 12.12 8.58
N SER A 454 -16.02 12.48 8.41
CA SER A 454 -17.16 11.58 8.59
C SER A 454 -17.32 10.52 7.48
N ASN A 455 -16.45 10.56 6.47
CA ASN A 455 -16.36 9.57 5.39
C ASN A 455 -15.64 8.28 5.78
N VAL A 456 -15.21 8.13 7.04
CA VAL A 456 -14.49 6.95 7.55
C VAL A 456 -15.47 5.93 8.14
N ARG A 457 -15.31 4.66 7.76
CA ARG A 457 -16.05 3.49 8.23
C ARG A 457 -15.08 2.38 8.61
N ILE A 458 -14.93 2.08 9.91
CA ILE A 458 -14.00 1.07 10.42
C ILE A 458 -14.78 -0.20 10.78
N LEU A 459 -14.51 -1.31 10.10
CA LEU A 459 -14.89 -2.66 10.52
C LEU A 459 -13.73 -3.24 11.32
N LEU A 460 -13.88 -3.26 12.63
CA LEU A 460 -12.92 -3.85 13.56
C LEU A 460 -13.33 -5.29 13.87
N LEU A 461 -12.49 -6.23 13.49
CA LEU A 461 -12.65 -7.66 13.76
C LEU A 461 -11.91 -7.98 15.06
N ASN A 462 -12.64 -8.26 16.13
CA ASN A 462 -12.09 -8.49 17.45
C ASN A 462 -12.33 -9.93 17.90
N ASN A 463 -11.30 -10.75 17.75
CA ASN A 463 -11.28 -12.15 18.21
C ASN A 463 -10.37 -12.36 19.42
N GLU A 464 -10.00 -11.27 20.10
CA GLU A 464 -9.14 -11.24 21.28
C GLU A 464 -7.71 -11.78 21.03
N GLY A 465 -7.12 -11.52 19.82
CA GLY A 465 -5.71 -11.81 19.58
C GLY A 465 -5.34 -12.28 18.17
N GLY A 466 -4.16 -12.89 18.05
CA GLY A 466 -3.60 -13.33 16.78
C GLY A 466 -4.15 -14.67 16.28
N GLU A 467 -5.29 -14.67 15.62
CA GLU A 467 -5.96 -15.85 15.06
C GLU A 467 -5.08 -16.62 14.05
N ILE A 468 -4.34 -15.92 13.21
CA ILE A 468 -3.54 -16.53 12.13
C ILE A 468 -2.58 -17.63 12.63
N PHE A 469 -2.12 -17.53 13.87
CA PHE A 469 -1.20 -18.52 14.45
C PHE A 469 -1.88 -19.87 14.68
N HIS A 470 -3.19 -19.89 14.97
CA HIS A 470 -3.98 -21.12 15.11
C HIS A 470 -4.23 -21.84 13.78
N ALA A 471 -4.13 -21.11 12.65
CA ALA A 471 -4.29 -21.65 11.31
C ALA A 471 -2.99 -22.18 10.68
N LEU A 472 -1.82 -22.07 11.38
CA LEU A 472 -0.55 -22.54 10.85
C LEU A 472 -0.44 -24.07 10.94
N PRO A 473 -0.23 -24.77 9.81
CA PRO A 473 -0.08 -26.23 9.83
C PRO A 473 1.14 -26.68 10.63
N GLY A 474 0.95 -27.61 11.56
CA GLY A 474 2.03 -28.20 12.36
C GLY A 474 2.51 -27.33 13.53
N LEU A 475 1.87 -26.20 13.80
CA LEU A 475 2.14 -25.44 15.02
C LEU A 475 1.31 -25.97 16.18
N GLU A 476 1.95 -26.74 17.04
CA GLU A 476 1.39 -27.14 18.35
C GLU A 476 1.83 -26.11 19.39
N MET A 477 0.87 -25.42 20.00
CA MET A 477 1.13 -24.41 21.02
C MET A 477 0.80 -24.98 22.41
N ALA A 478 1.82 -25.10 23.25
CA ALA A 478 1.60 -25.36 24.67
C ALA A 478 0.88 -24.15 25.32
N ASP A 479 0.03 -24.40 26.33
CA ASP A 479 -0.71 -23.33 27.00
C ASP A 479 0.21 -22.26 27.60
N SER A 480 1.40 -22.65 28.05
CA SER A 480 2.43 -21.75 28.58
C SER A 480 2.98 -20.76 27.54
N SER A 481 3.01 -21.13 26.24
CA SER A 481 3.52 -20.28 25.16
C SER A 481 2.42 -19.54 24.40
N ARG A 482 1.18 -19.99 24.49
CA ARG A 482 0.04 -19.45 23.73
C ARG A 482 -0.09 -17.93 23.88
N ARG A 483 -0.08 -17.42 25.12
CA ARG A 483 -0.20 -15.98 25.40
C ARG A 483 0.87 -15.13 24.68
N PHE A 484 2.09 -15.63 24.58
CA PHE A 484 3.20 -14.90 23.96
C PHE A 484 3.12 -14.93 22.42
N ILE A 485 2.57 -16.00 21.85
CA ILE A 485 2.48 -16.18 20.39
C ILE A 485 1.24 -15.46 19.85
N THR A 486 0.08 -15.61 20.51
CA THR A 486 -1.20 -15.09 20.04
C THR A 486 -1.52 -13.70 20.54
N ALA A 487 -0.72 -13.14 21.46
CA ALA A 487 -0.93 -11.81 22.06
C ALA A 487 -2.38 -11.61 22.56
N THR A 488 -2.95 -12.62 23.23
CA THR A 488 -4.35 -12.62 23.68
C THR A 488 -4.64 -11.45 24.62
N HIS A 489 -5.77 -10.77 24.40
CA HIS A 489 -6.24 -9.62 25.19
C HIS A 489 -7.78 -9.66 25.34
N ARG A 490 -8.33 -8.68 26.08
CA ARG A 490 -9.77 -8.45 26.26
C ARG A 490 -10.11 -6.96 26.08
N THR A 491 -9.44 -6.32 25.16
CA THR A 491 -9.58 -4.88 24.92
C THR A 491 -10.70 -4.64 23.92
N SER A 492 -11.59 -3.67 24.20
CA SER A 492 -12.55 -3.14 23.24
C SER A 492 -12.15 -1.74 22.81
N ALA A 493 -12.47 -1.39 21.57
CA ALA A 493 -12.24 -0.07 21.02
C ALA A 493 -13.30 0.96 21.44
N LYS A 494 -14.39 0.55 22.13
CA LYS A 494 -15.55 1.38 22.41
C LYS A 494 -15.19 2.74 23.00
N ALA A 495 -14.50 2.76 24.14
CA ALA A 495 -14.19 4.01 24.83
C ALA A 495 -13.32 4.96 23.98
N TRP A 496 -12.38 4.41 23.22
CA TRP A 496 -11.53 5.19 22.32
C TRP A 496 -12.32 5.73 21.11
N ALA A 497 -13.17 4.92 20.50
CA ALA A 497 -14.01 5.32 19.39
C ALA A 497 -14.97 6.46 19.79
N GLU A 498 -15.65 6.33 20.94
CA GLU A 498 -16.58 7.34 21.47
C GLU A 498 -15.84 8.65 21.80
N ASP A 499 -14.66 8.58 22.46
CA ASP A 499 -13.83 9.74 22.77
C ASP A 499 -13.33 10.45 21.48
N ARG A 500 -13.09 9.71 20.40
CA ARG A 500 -12.70 10.25 19.10
C ARG A 500 -13.88 10.67 18.21
N GLY A 501 -15.10 10.64 18.70
CA GLY A 501 -16.31 11.12 18.01
C GLY A 501 -16.88 10.16 16.98
N PHE A 502 -16.55 8.87 17.05
CA PHE A 502 -17.14 7.83 16.19
C PHE A 502 -18.51 7.40 16.71
N GLN A 503 -19.45 7.17 15.81
CA GLN A 503 -20.61 6.34 16.10
C GLN A 503 -20.13 4.89 16.26
N TYR A 504 -20.29 4.35 17.46
CA TYR A 504 -19.87 3.00 17.79
C TYR A 504 -21.02 2.00 17.66
N LEU A 505 -20.76 0.89 16.96
CA LEU A 505 -21.66 -0.24 16.79
C LEU A 505 -20.98 -1.51 17.34
N SER A 506 -21.64 -2.19 18.29
CA SER A 506 -21.16 -3.47 18.88
C SER A 506 -21.95 -4.61 18.30
N VAL A 507 -21.25 -5.69 17.89
CA VAL A 507 -21.86 -6.86 17.23
C VAL A 507 -21.30 -8.15 17.83
N HIS A 508 -22.21 -9.03 18.34
CA HIS A 508 -21.87 -10.28 19.01
C HIS A 508 -22.55 -11.52 18.40
N ASN A 509 -23.46 -11.33 17.46
CA ASN A 509 -24.19 -12.41 16.79
C ASN A 509 -24.66 -12.00 15.40
N GLU A 510 -25.26 -12.94 14.68
CA GLU A 510 -25.66 -12.73 13.28
C GLU A 510 -26.79 -11.71 13.12
N GLU A 511 -27.77 -11.68 14.04
CA GLU A 511 -28.88 -10.73 13.98
C GLU A 511 -28.40 -9.29 14.20
N GLU A 512 -27.52 -9.07 15.19
CA GLU A 512 -26.88 -7.77 15.42
C GLU A 512 -26.01 -7.36 14.22
N LEU A 513 -25.34 -8.31 13.57
CA LEU A 513 -24.53 -8.06 12.40
C LEU A 513 -25.41 -7.55 11.23
N ASP A 514 -26.55 -8.19 10.97
CA ASP A 514 -27.46 -7.77 9.90
C ASP A 514 -27.97 -6.35 10.10
N GLN A 515 -28.40 -6.03 11.33
CA GLN A 515 -28.85 -4.68 11.68
C GLN A 515 -27.72 -3.65 11.58
N ALA A 516 -26.53 -3.99 12.04
CA ALA A 516 -25.37 -3.08 12.01
C ALA A 516 -24.88 -2.83 10.58
N VAL A 517 -24.87 -3.84 9.71
CA VAL A 517 -24.46 -3.71 8.30
C VAL A 517 -25.35 -2.72 7.54
N GLU A 518 -26.67 -2.74 7.76
CA GLU A 518 -27.59 -1.79 7.13
C GLU A 518 -27.25 -0.33 7.46
N VAL A 519 -26.85 -0.05 8.71
CA VAL A 519 -26.45 1.30 9.15
C VAL A 519 -25.06 1.64 8.63
N PHE A 520 -24.12 0.69 8.77
CA PHE A 520 -22.70 0.86 8.47
C PHE A 520 -22.41 1.09 6.99
N THR A 521 -23.23 0.51 6.09
CA THR A 521 -23.04 0.57 4.62
C THR A 521 -23.95 1.60 3.94
N GLN A 522 -24.61 2.47 4.69
CA GLN A 522 -25.41 3.54 4.08
C GLN A 522 -24.57 4.39 3.12
N PRO A 523 -25.07 4.71 1.91
CA PRO A 523 -24.30 5.38 0.87
C PRO A 523 -24.03 6.87 1.14
N SER A 524 -24.72 7.46 2.11
CA SER A 524 -24.55 8.87 2.48
C SER A 524 -23.44 9.04 3.52
N ILE A 525 -22.63 10.09 3.36
CA ILE A 525 -21.72 10.52 4.41
C ILE A 525 -22.57 11.09 5.56
N THR A 526 -22.42 10.49 6.74
CA THR A 526 -23.13 10.88 7.97
C THR A 526 -22.42 12.04 8.67
N SER A 527 -22.99 12.54 9.78
CA SER A 527 -22.37 13.61 10.58
C SER A 527 -21.11 13.16 11.35
N GLN A 528 -20.96 11.86 11.56
CA GLN A 528 -19.86 11.25 12.32
C GLN A 528 -19.27 10.08 11.55
N PRO A 529 -17.95 9.79 11.70
CA PRO A 529 -17.37 8.54 11.26
C PRO A 529 -17.97 7.37 12.06
N MET A 530 -17.87 6.14 11.55
CA MET A 530 -18.42 4.95 12.22
C MET A 530 -17.34 3.92 12.51
N LEU A 531 -17.47 3.25 13.66
CA LEU A 531 -16.69 2.07 14.01
C LEU A 531 -17.65 0.95 14.40
N MET A 532 -17.65 -0.13 13.64
CA MET A 532 -18.37 -1.37 13.93
C MET A 532 -17.35 -2.40 14.44
N GLU A 533 -17.45 -2.76 15.72
CA GLU A 533 -16.62 -3.78 16.36
C GLU A 533 -17.39 -5.10 16.43
N VAL A 534 -16.88 -6.10 15.71
CA VAL A 534 -17.47 -7.44 15.59
C VAL A 534 -16.67 -8.40 16.44
N PHE A 535 -17.28 -8.92 17.51
CA PHE A 535 -16.67 -9.87 18.43
C PHE A 535 -16.91 -11.30 17.95
N THR A 536 -15.83 -12.05 17.70
CA THR A 536 -15.90 -13.44 17.24
C THR A 536 -15.04 -14.36 18.11
N GLU A 537 -15.18 -15.67 17.89
CA GLU A 537 -14.39 -16.69 18.56
C GLU A 537 -13.39 -17.30 17.56
N LYS A 538 -12.10 -16.97 17.72
CA LYS A 538 -11.02 -17.41 16.82
C LYS A 538 -11.00 -18.90 16.49
N ASP A 539 -11.30 -19.79 17.47
CA ASP A 539 -11.29 -21.22 17.23
C ASP A 539 -12.45 -21.67 16.33
N LYS A 540 -13.64 -21.04 16.46
CA LYS A 540 -14.77 -21.25 15.57
C LYS A 540 -14.51 -20.70 14.16
N ASP A 541 -13.92 -19.52 14.05
CA ASP A 541 -13.57 -18.92 12.77
C ASP A 541 -12.64 -19.83 11.97
N ILE A 542 -11.62 -20.39 12.62
CA ILE A 542 -10.71 -21.36 12.00
C ILE A 542 -11.42 -22.65 11.59
N GLU A 543 -12.32 -23.18 12.43
CA GLU A 543 -13.11 -24.37 12.12
C GLU A 543 -13.99 -24.14 10.88
N HIS A 544 -14.67 -23.01 10.81
CA HIS A 544 -15.49 -22.63 9.65
C HIS A 544 -14.65 -22.54 8.37
N LEU A 545 -13.48 -21.91 8.43
CA LEU A 545 -12.58 -21.81 7.29
C LEU A 545 -12.05 -23.18 6.86
N LYS A 546 -11.65 -24.05 7.80
CA LYS A 546 -11.20 -25.42 7.52
C LYS A 546 -12.30 -26.24 6.87
N THR A 547 -13.53 -26.15 7.37
CA THR A 547 -14.70 -26.83 6.84
C THR A 547 -15.00 -26.37 5.41
N TYR A 548 -14.96 -25.08 5.14
CA TYR A 548 -15.12 -24.53 3.79
C TYR A 548 -14.10 -25.14 2.80
N TYR A 549 -12.81 -25.09 3.12
CA TYR A 549 -11.78 -25.65 2.25
C TYR A 549 -11.81 -27.17 2.13
N HIS A 550 -12.28 -27.88 3.16
CA HIS A 550 -12.47 -29.33 3.09
C HIS A 550 -13.58 -29.70 2.09
N ASN A 551 -14.68 -28.97 2.12
CA ASN A 551 -15.82 -29.21 1.21
C ASN A 551 -15.50 -28.93 -0.26
N LEU A 552 -14.55 -28.03 -0.55
CA LEU A 552 -14.08 -27.77 -1.93
C LEU A 552 -13.29 -28.91 -2.54
N LYS A 553 -12.82 -29.89 -1.75
CA LYS A 553 -12.05 -31.05 -2.23
C LYS A 553 -12.91 -32.28 -2.52
N LYS A 554 -14.18 -32.21 -2.16
CA LYS A 554 -15.19 -33.24 -2.46
C LYS A 554 -15.80 -33.03 -3.85
#